data_73b809fba99bc2d8970ff5ba2c67f8f8
#
_entry.id   73b809fba99bc2d8970ff5ba2c67f8f8
#
_cell.length_a   1.000
_cell.length_b   1.000
_cell.length_c   1.000
_cell.angle_alpha   90.00
_cell.angle_beta   90.00
_cell.angle_gamma   90.00
#
_symmetry.space_group_name_H-M   'P 1'
#
loop_
_entity.id
_entity.type
_entity.pdbx_description
1 polymer ?
#
loop_
_entity_poly.entity_id
_entity_poly.type
_entity_poly.pdbx_seq_one_letter_code
_entity_poly.pdbx_strand_id
1 'polypeptide(L)'
;MKRSLAAGQELFHEGDPAGSAYLIESGTIAIVTHDEGREVLLSELGAGAILGEMAVIDAAPRTATARAVTDVELIEIDRGQIAERIDRSDPVVRSLLEGLLKRYRNAMSAMRGKVTESEDGFDNAGGMGKIRLESQLRDALASDGLDLRLQPLLEVPAGVIGGYEALVRWTHPERGPVSPAEFIALAEETSLIVPVGEYVLDKACKAIQGLHAGGTAPFVAINVSARQLAEEGLIDRIVVRTRDAGLPQSSVKVEITESLSLDYGMVAGVIAECHGHGIKVAMDDFGTGYSGMEHLHRLAFDTVKVDQAYARNMHASPRAMAILRNMVAMVHDLGADVVVEGIEEERQLDVLRELGVRYAQGYLIGKPQPLSEWLS
;
A
#
# COMPACT_ATOMS: atom_id res chain seq x y z
N MET A 1 31.95 -3.55 -12.41
CA MET A 1 33.31 -3.98 -12.82
C MET A 1 34.16 -2.72 -12.93
N LYS A 2 35.51 -2.77 -12.60
CA LYS A 2 36.37 -1.59 -12.84
C LYS A 2 36.87 -1.60 -14.28
N ARG A 3 36.94 -0.42 -14.90
CA ARG A 3 37.43 -0.21 -16.26
C ARG A 3 38.30 1.03 -16.30
N SER A 4 39.45 0.95 -16.96
CA SER A 4 40.39 2.05 -17.13
C SER A 4 40.43 2.47 -18.60
N LEU A 5 40.55 3.76 -18.88
CA LEU A 5 40.69 4.34 -20.19
C LEU A 5 41.90 5.30 -20.18
N ALA A 6 42.75 5.22 -21.19
CA ALA A 6 43.79 6.22 -21.40
C ALA A 6 43.20 7.49 -22.06
N ALA A 7 43.86 8.62 -21.84
CA ALA A 7 43.52 9.87 -22.49
C ALA A 7 43.36 9.72 -24.02
N GLY A 8 42.26 10.22 -24.58
CA GLY A 8 41.91 10.14 -26.01
C GLY A 8 41.11 8.87 -26.39
N GLN A 9 40.99 7.88 -25.54
CA GLN A 9 40.18 6.69 -25.83
C GLN A 9 38.69 6.97 -25.69
N GLU A 10 37.90 6.33 -26.56
CA GLU A 10 36.46 6.39 -26.52
C GLU A 10 35.86 5.25 -25.73
N LEU A 11 34.87 5.53 -24.88
CA LEU A 11 34.16 4.59 -24.05
C LEU A 11 33.00 3.94 -24.81
N PHE A 12 32.24 4.75 -25.52
CA PHE A 12 31.16 4.39 -26.43
C PHE A 12 30.88 5.50 -27.43
N HIS A 13 30.21 5.18 -28.54
CA HIS A 13 29.85 6.12 -29.57
C HIS A 13 28.37 6.48 -29.54
N GLU A 14 28.05 7.63 -30.11
CA GLU A 14 26.66 7.99 -30.42
C GLU A 14 26.00 6.93 -31.32
N GLY A 15 24.79 6.48 -30.95
CA GLY A 15 24.07 5.44 -31.65
C GLY A 15 24.36 4.00 -31.17
N ASP A 16 25.36 3.80 -30.35
CA ASP A 16 25.67 2.47 -29.82
C ASP A 16 24.52 1.94 -28.91
N PRO A 17 24.28 0.62 -28.88
CA PRO A 17 23.33 0.04 -27.92
C PRO A 17 23.83 0.22 -26.48
N ALA A 18 22.90 0.47 -25.55
CA ALA A 18 23.21 0.68 -24.15
C ALA A 18 23.22 -0.62 -23.35
N GLY A 19 24.41 -1.07 -22.94
CA GLY A 19 24.59 -2.23 -22.05
C GLY A 19 24.82 -1.83 -20.58
N SER A 20 25.48 -0.70 -20.33
CA SER A 20 25.93 -0.27 -18.99
C SER A 20 25.93 1.26 -18.87
N ALA A 21 25.81 1.75 -17.64
CA ALA A 21 26.20 3.10 -17.24
C ALA A 21 27.56 3.06 -16.54
N TYR A 22 28.19 4.21 -16.33
CA TYR A 22 29.51 4.30 -15.76
C TYR A 22 29.60 5.42 -14.72
N LEU A 23 30.16 5.12 -13.55
CA LEU A 23 30.53 6.11 -12.55
C LEU A 23 32.01 6.44 -12.69
N ILE A 24 32.35 7.70 -12.78
CA ILE A 24 33.76 8.15 -12.85
C ILE A 24 34.34 8.14 -11.43
N GLU A 25 35.35 7.29 -11.18
CA GLU A 25 36.11 7.32 -9.93
C GLU A 25 37.20 8.38 -9.96
N SER A 26 37.89 8.54 -11.10
CA SER A 26 38.94 9.56 -11.31
C SER A 26 39.05 9.92 -12.78
N GLY A 27 39.60 11.09 -13.08
CA GLY A 27 39.78 11.61 -14.42
C GLY A 27 38.59 12.42 -14.95
N THR A 28 38.63 12.77 -16.27
CA THR A 28 37.64 13.60 -16.94
C THR A 28 37.24 12.96 -18.27
N ILE A 29 35.94 12.95 -18.57
CA ILE A 29 35.35 12.48 -19.83
C ILE A 29 34.63 13.64 -20.51
N ALA A 30 34.92 13.86 -21.79
CA ALA A 30 34.15 14.74 -22.68
C ALA A 30 32.99 14.00 -23.32
N ILE A 31 31.81 14.59 -23.28
CA ILE A 31 30.61 14.14 -23.98
C ILE A 31 30.48 14.98 -25.24
N VAL A 32 30.63 14.35 -26.41
CA VAL A 32 30.65 15.01 -27.70
C VAL A 32 29.57 14.44 -28.62
N THR A 33 29.11 15.27 -29.55
CA THR A 33 28.20 14.86 -30.63
C THR A 33 28.68 15.41 -31.94
N HIS A 34 28.15 14.92 -33.07
CA HIS A 34 28.46 15.45 -34.39
C HIS A 34 27.24 16.20 -34.94
N ASP A 35 27.47 17.48 -35.30
CA ASP A 35 26.48 18.31 -35.97
C ASP A 35 27.06 18.84 -37.27
N GLU A 36 26.37 18.60 -38.40
CA GLU A 36 26.85 18.93 -39.77
C GLU A 36 28.32 18.55 -40.07
N GLY A 37 28.76 17.41 -39.49
CA GLY A 37 30.12 16.88 -39.66
C GLY A 37 31.19 17.56 -38.79
N ARG A 38 30.77 18.40 -37.85
CA ARG A 38 31.65 19.02 -36.83
C ARG A 38 31.39 18.38 -35.47
N GLU A 39 32.49 18.13 -34.76
CA GLU A 39 32.40 17.68 -33.37
C GLU A 39 31.99 18.86 -32.47
N VAL A 40 30.96 18.66 -31.64
CA VAL A 40 30.46 19.65 -30.67
C VAL A 40 30.59 19.08 -29.29
N LEU A 41 31.31 19.74 -28.39
CA LEU A 41 31.40 19.40 -26.98
C LEU A 41 30.08 19.80 -26.30
N LEU A 42 29.41 18.79 -25.69
CA LEU A 42 28.19 18.99 -24.92
C LEU A 42 28.49 19.28 -23.45
N SER A 43 29.42 18.51 -22.85
CA SER A 43 29.83 18.67 -21.46
C SER A 43 31.15 17.95 -21.17
N GLU A 44 31.79 18.30 -20.07
CA GLU A 44 32.88 17.52 -19.45
C GLU A 44 32.43 17.04 -18.08
N LEU A 45 32.66 15.76 -17.81
CA LEU A 45 32.24 15.08 -16.60
C LEU A 45 33.49 14.62 -15.84
N GLY A 46 33.56 14.94 -14.54
CA GLY A 46 34.64 14.59 -13.65
C GLY A 46 34.26 13.50 -12.64
N ALA A 47 35.15 13.24 -11.69
CA ALA A 47 34.96 12.26 -10.63
C ALA A 47 33.65 12.48 -9.86
N GLY A 48 32.92 11.39 -9.58
CA GLY A 48 31.61 11.38 -8.95
C GLY A 48 30.44 11.52 -9.92
N ALA A 49 30.67 11.84 -11.20
CA ALA A 49 29.62 11.90 -12.21
C ALA A 49 29.29 10.50 -12.76
N ILE A 50 28.02 10.32 -13.14
CA ILE A 50 27.54 9.13 -13.87
C ILE A 50 27.32 9.53 -15.31
N LEU A 51 27.66 8.65 -16.25
CA LEU A 51 27.44 8.86 -17.69
C LEU A 51 26.84 7.60 -18.34
N GLY A 52 26.13 7.83 -19.45
CA GLY A 52 25.46 6.79 -20.21
C GLY A 52 24.22 6.20 -19.53
N GLU A 53 23.78 6.81 -18.44
CA GLU A 53 22.61 6.42 -17.64
C GLU A 53 21.31 6.53 -18.42
N MET A 54 21.16 7.55 -19.25
CA MET A 54 19.94 7.82 -20.03
C MET A 54 19.57 6.64 -20.90
N ALA A 55 20.53 6.16 -21.68
CA ALA A 55 20.33 5.07 -22.63
C ALA A 55 20.10 3.71 -21.93
N VAL A 56 20.50 3.58 -20.67
CA VAL A 56 20.23 2.41 -19.82
C VAL A 56 18.83 2.47 -19.25
N ILE A 57 18.38 3.63 -18.79
CA ILE A 57 17.07 3.84 -18.16
C ILE A 57 15.94 3.67 -19.18
N ASP A 58 16.04 4.32 -20.36
CA ASP A 58 14.99 4.31 -21.37
C ASP A 58 15.19 3.27 -22.50
N ALA A 59 16.18 2.39 -22.33
CA ALA A 59 16.51 1.32 -23.28
C ALA A 59 16.76 1.80 -24.73
N ALA A 60 17.19 3.04 -24.90
CA ALA A 60 17.42 3.67 -26.21
C ALA A 60 18.93 3.73 -26.55
N PRO A 61 19.31 3.98 -27.81
CA PRO A 61 20.69 4.16 -28.18
C PRO A 61 21.39 5.34 -27.47
N ARG A 62 22.72 5.29 -27.42
CA ARG A 62 23.56 6.38 -26.89
C ARG A 62 23.28 7.68 -27.62
N THR A 63 23.07 8.77 -26.88
CA THR A 63 22.78 10.10 -27.44
C THR A 63 24.00 10.90 -27.84
N ALA A 64 25.19 10.47 -27.41
CA ALA A 64 26.46 11.16 -27.65
C ALA A 64 27.61 10.17 -27.51
N THR A 65 28.79 10.56 -27.97
CA THR A 65 30.07 9.86 -27.80
C THR A 65 30.74 10.30 -26.49
N ALA A 66 31.29 9.37 -25.73
CA ALA A 66 32.05 9.64 -24.53
C ALA A 66 33.54 9.35 -24.77
N ARG A 67 34.41 10.36 -24.59
CA ARG A 67 35.86 10.27 -24.80
C ARG A 67 36.64 10.72 -23.57
N ALA A 68 37.63 9.96 -23.16
CA ALA A 68 38.53 10.30 -22.05
C ALA A 68 39.38 11.53 -22.42
N VAL A 69 39.34 12.56 -21.58
CA VAL A 69 40.21 13.77 -21.72
C VAL A 69 41.51 13.53 -21.00
N THR A 70 41.48 12.87 -19.87
CA THR A 70 42.64 12.41 -19.08
C THR A 70 42.59 10.89 -18.95
N ASP A 71 43.55 10.27 -18.30
CA ASP A 71 43.40 8.88 -17.86
C ASP A 71 42.24 8.79 -16.87
N VAL A 72 41.35 7.81 -17.04
CA VAL A 72 40.07 7.69 -16.32
C VAL A 72 39.94 6.30 -15.72
N GLU A 73 39.51 6.25 -14.46
CA GLU A 73 39.03 5.04 -13.80
C GLU A 73 37.49 5.08 -13.66
N LEU A 74 36.85 3.99 -14.06
CA LEU A 74 35.38 3.87 -14.11
C LEU A 74 34.91 2.66 -13.33
N ILE A 75 33.73 2.80 -12.70
CA ILE A 75 32.92 1.65 -12.25
C ILE A 75 31.79 1.45 -13.26
N GLU A 76 31.79 0.30 -13.89
CA GLU A 76 30.72 -0.13 -14.78
C GLU A 76 29.53 -0.62 -13.97
N ILE A 77 28.34 -0.08 -14.26
CA ILE A 77 27.05 -0.40 -13.65
C ILE A 77 26.20 -1.09 -14.73
N ASP A 78 25.95 -2.38 -14.53
CA ASP A 78 25.15 -3.17 -15.47
C ASP A 78 23.73 -2.68 -15.57
N ARG A 79 23.15 -2.78 -16.77
CA ARG A 79 21.76 -2.38 -17.05
C ARG A 79 20.76 -3.09 -16.14
N GLY A 80 20.95 -4.38 -15.86
CA GLY A 80 20.05 -5.15 -15.00
C GLY A 80 19.98 -4.59 -13.60
N GLN A 81 21.11 -4.11 -13.03
CA GLN A 81 21.15 -3.49 -11.72
C GLN A 81 20.38 -2.17 -11.64
N ILE A 82 20.39 -1.37 -12.72
CA ILE A 82 19.64 -0.12 -12.79
C ILE A 82 18.15 -0.40 -13.04
N ALA A 83 17.84 -1.29 -14.00
CA ALA A 83 16.49 -1.69 -14.34
C ALA A 83 15.75 -2.25 -13.10
N GLU A 84 16.38 -3.17 -12.36
CA GLU A 84 15.78 -3.73 -11.15
C GLU A 84 15.47 -2.66 -10.08
N ARG A 85 16.33 -1.65 -9.93
CA ARG A 85 16.08 -0.55 -8.98
C ARG A 85 14.97 0.39 -9.47
N ILE A 86 14.88 0.65 -10.77
CA ILE A 86 13.81 1.45 -11.37
C ILE A 86 12.49 0.67 -11.29
N ASP A 87 12.50 -0.64 -11.56
CA ASP A 87 11.32 -1.49 -11.46
C ASP A 87 10.75 -1.60 -10.05
N ARG A 88 11.62 -1.49 -9.04
CA ARG A 88 11.23 -1.41 -7.63
C ARG A 88 10.91 0.01 -7.17
N SER A 89 11.11 1.03 -7.98
CA SER A 89 10.75 2.40 -7.63
C SER A 89 9.25 2.63 -7.77
N ASP A 90 8.76 3.67 -7.11
CA ASP A 90 7.37 4.11 -7.25
C ASP A 90 7.02 4.35 -8.74
N PRO A 91 5.91 3.80 -9.26
CA PRO A 91 5.51 3.97 -10.66
C PRO A 91 5.40 5.42 -11.12
N VAL A 92 5.07 6.35 -10.20
CA VAL A 92 5.03 7.79 -10.50
C VAL A 92 6.43 8.33 -10.74
N VAL A 93 7.40 7.96 -9.89
CA VAL A 93 8.82 8.35 -10.04
C VAL A 93 9.36 7.82 -11.36
N ARG A 94 9.07 6.57 -11.72
CA ARG A 94 9.45 5.97 -13.00
C ARG A 94 8.88 6.78 -14.16
N SER A 95 7.56 7.05 -14.17
CA SER A 95 6.90 7.81 -15.25
C SER A 95 7.45 9.23 -15.39
N LEU A 96 7.77 9.88 -14.28
CA LEU A 96 8.40 11.19 -14.29
C LEU A 96 9.80 11.16 -14.91
N LEU A 97 10.61 10.16 -14.52
CA LEU A 97 11.96 9.96 -15.03
C LEU A 97 11.94 9.69 -16.55
N GLU A 98 11.11 8.76 -17.00
CA GLU A 98 10.94 8.45 -18.43
C GLU A 98 10.43 9.65 -19.22
N GLY A 99 9.46 10.39 -18.67
CA GLY A 99 8.94 11.61 -19.28
C GLY A 99 9.97 12.73 -19.38
N LEU A 100 10.85 12.88 -18.39
CA LEU A 100 11.98 13.82 -18.43
C LEU A 100 13.00 13.42 -19.49
N LEU A 101 13.38 12.14 -19.54
CA LEU A 101 14.33 11.62 -20.53
C LEU A 101 13.80 11.81 -21.96
N LYS A 102 12.51 11.52 -22.20
CA LYS A 102 11.85 11.73 -23.50
C LYS A 102 11.89 13.21 -23.91
N ARG A 103 11.53 14.13 -23.00
CA ARG A 103 11.61 15.58 -23.28
C ARG A 103 13.03 16.04 -23.57
N TYR A 104 14.01 15.54 -22.82
CA TYR A 104 15.41 15.87 -23.04
C TYR A 104 15.89 15.39 -24.43
N ARG A 105 15.57 14.14 -24.82
CA ARG A 105 15.91 13.61 -26.15
C ARG A 105 15.26 14.43 -27.27
N ASN A 106 13.99 14.76 -27.12
CA ASN A 106 13.27 15.57 -28.11
C ASN A 106 13.90 16.98 -28.26
N ALA A 107 14.28 17.60 -27.14
CA ALA A 107 14.99 18.90 -27.17
C ALA A 107 16.35 18.78 -27.87
N MET A 108 17.12 17.73 -27.59
CA MET A 108 18.40 17.48 -28.25
C MET A 108 18.23 17.20 -29.76
N SER A 109 17.19 16.44 -30.15
CA SER A 109 16.88 16.18 -31.57
C SER A 109 16.43 17.44 -32.31
N ALA A 110 15.61 18.30 -31.67
CA ALA A 110 15.18 19.56 -32.23
C ALA A 110 16.35 20.54 -32.45
N MET A 111 17.32 20.58 -31.53
CA MET A 111 18.55 21.35 -31.67
C MET A 111 19.41 20.89 -32.86
N ARG A 112 19.28 19.64 -33.29
CA ARG A 112 19.99 19.02 -34.42
C ARG A 112 19.23 19.11 -35.75
N GLY A 113 18.09 19.80 -35.82
CA GLY A 113 17.25 19.87 -37.01
C GLY A 113 16.59 18.55 -37.45
N LYS A 114 16.68 17.50 -36.66
CA LYS A 114 16.03 16.19 -36.89
C LYS A 114 14.73 16.13 -36.07
N VAL A 115 13.60 16.44 -36.70
CA VAL A 115 12.29 16.12 -36.15
C VAL A 115 12.07 14.62 -36.36
N THR A 116 12.34 13.82 -35.36
CA THR A 116 11.89 12.42 -35.34
C THR A 116 10.54 12.37 -34.62
N GLU A 117 9.46 12.26 -35.37
CA GLU A 117 8.20 11.76 -34.87
C GLU A 117 8.39 10.27 -34.54
N SER A 118 8.81 9.95 -33.33
CA SER A 118 8.76 8.59 -32.83
C SER A 118 7.40 8.41 -32.14
N GLU A 119 6.43 7.89 -32.88
CA GLU A 119 5.23 7.25 -32.38
C GLU A 119 5.56 5.88 -31.74
N ASP A 120 6.43 5.79 -30.80
CA ASP A 120 6.52 4.62 -29.94
C ASP A 120 5.99 5.02 -28.57
N GLY A 121 4.71 4.65 -28.38
CA GLY A 121 4.02 4.77 -27.10
C GLY A 121 4.71 3.93 -26.05
N PHE A 122 5.60 4.55 -25.28
CA PHE A 122 5.94 4.03 -23.97
C PHE A 122 4.64 4.01 -23.16
N ASP A 123 4.38 2.86 -22.54
CA ASP A 123 3.19 2.65 -21.70
C ASP A 123 3.27 3.50 -20.42
N ASN A 124 3.14 4.81 -20.60
CA ASN A 124 2.98 5.80 -19.52
C ASN A 124 1.59 5.72 -18.89
N ALA A 125 0.72 4.81 -19.37
CA ALA A 125 -0.66 4.71 -18.95
C ALA A 125 -0.76 4.36 -17.45
N GLY A 126 0.13 3.52 -16.94
CA GLY A 126 0.13 3.10 -15.53
C GLY A 126 0.44 4.24 -14.56
N GLY A 127 1.54 4.96 -14.77
CA GLY A 127 1.94 6.06 -13.88
C GLY A 127 1.03 7.28 -13.97
N MET A 128 0.61 7.67 -15.20
CA MET A 128 -0.35 8.75 -15.41
C MET A 128 -1.73 8.42 -14.83
N GLY A 129 -2.17 7.17 -14.98
CA GLY A 129 -3.42 6.69 -14.39
C GLY A 129 -3.39 6.78 -12.87
N LYS A 130 -2.27 6.42 -12.25
CA LYS A 130 -2.07 6.48 -10.79
C LYS A 130 -2.08 7.92 -10.25
N ILE A 131 -1.36 8.85 -10.91
CA ILE A 131 -1.37 10.29 -10.55
C ILE A 131 -2.79 10.86 -10.65
N ARG A 132 -3.52 10.51 -11.73
CA ARG A 132 -4.91 10.96 -11.90
C ARG A 132 -5.80 10.40 -10.79
N LEU A 133 -5.70 9.10 -10.48
CA LEU A 133 -6.49 8.46 -9.44
C LEU A 133 -6.18 9.04 -8.05
N GLU A 134 -4.91 9.35 -7.76
CA GLU A 134 -4.51 10.03 -6.53
C GLU A 134 -5.16 11.43 -6.41
N SER A 135 -5.10 12.23 -7.47
CA SER A 135 -5.76 13.55 -7.50
C SER A 135 -7.27 13.43 -7.26
N GLN A 136 -7.90 12.45 -7.92
CA GLN A 136 -9.34 12.20 -7.79
C GLN A 136 -9.74 11.71 -6.40
N LEU A 137 -8.90 10.89 -5.75
CA LEU A 137 -9.12 10.47 -4.37
C LEU A 137 -8.98 11.64 -3.40
N ARG A 138 -8.01 12.53 -3.63
CA ARG A 138 -7.85 13.79 -2.86
C ARG A 138 -9.07 14.69 -2.98
N ASP A 139 -9.59 14.84 -4.20
CA ASP A 139 -10.82 15.62 -4.47
C ASP A 139 -12.04 14.98 -3.81
N ALA A 140 -12.15 13.64 -3.84
CA ALA A 140 -13.23 12.91 -3.17
C ALA A 140 -13.19 13.10 -1.65
N LEU A 141 -12.01 13.06 -1.03
CA LEU A 141 -11.84 13.36 0.40
C LEU A 141 -12.28 14.79 0.75
N ALA A 142 -11.90 15.77 -0.08
CA ALA A 142 -12.23 17.17 0.14
C ALA A 142 -13.73 17.50 -0.04
N SER A 143 -14.44 16.72 -0.88
CA SER A 143 -15.85 16.92 -1.22
C SER A 143 -16.82 15.97 -0.50
N ASP A 144 -16.38 15.22 0.51
CA ASP A 144 -17.15 14.14 1.16
C ASP A 144 -17.66 13.07 0.16
N GLY A 145 -16.86 12.81 -0.89
CA GLY A 145 -17.19 11.90 -1.99
C GLY A 145 -16.89 10.41 -1.72
N LEU A 146 -16.43 10.07 -0.52
CA LEU A 146 -16.34 8.70 -0.06
C LEU A 146 -17.62 8.30 0.67
N ASP A 147 -17.87 6.98 0.75
CA ASP A 147 -18.98 6.40 1.47
C ASP A 147 -18.46 5.47 2.58
N LEU A 148 -19.08 5.48 3.75
CA LEU A 148 -18.81 4.52 4.81
C LEU A 148 -19.94 3.52 4.91
N ARG A 149 -19.60 2.24 4.81
CA ARG A 149 -20.52 1.14 5.04
C ARG A 149 -20.20 0.38 6.30
N LEU A 150 -21.21 -0.06 6.98
CA LEU A 150 -21.11 -0.88 8.17
C LEU A 150 -21.48 -2.31 7.82
N GLN A 151 -20.59 -3.25 8.16
CA GLN A 151 -20.88 -4.68 8.08
C GLN A 151 -21.07 -5.24 9.49
N PRO A 152 -22.21 -5.91 9.77
CA PRO A 152 -22.53 -6.36 11.12
C PRO A 152 -21.68 -7.56 11.55
N LEU A 153 -21.30 -7.57 12.84
CA LEU A 153 -20.73 -8.69 13.56
C LEU A 153 -21.79 -9.25 14.53
N LEU A 154 -22.18 -10.48 14.32
CA LEU A 154 -23.09 -11.19 15.22
C LEU A 154 -22.33 -11.65 16.45
N GLU A 155 -22.78 -11.29 17.65
CA GLU A 155 -22.35 -11.92 18.89
C GLU A 155 -23.03 -13.29 19.00
N VAL A 156 -22.30 -14.34 18.71
CA VAL A 156 -22.83 -15.71 18.53
C VAL A 156 -23.58 -16.23 19.76
N PRO A 157 -23.05 -16.09 21.00
CA PRO A 157 -23.76 -16.59 22.18
C PRO A 157 -25.06 -15.84 22.49
N ALA A 158 -25.11 -14.53 22.21
CA ALA A 158 -26.27 -13.69 22.49
C ALA A 158 -27.29 -13.65 21.36
N GLY A 159 -26.87 -13.97 20.12
CA GLY A 159 -27.72 -13.91 18.93
C GLY A 159 -28.12 -12.49 18.51
N VAL A 160 -27.32 -11.48 18.88
CA VAL A 160 -27.57 -10.06 18.57
C VAL A 160 -26.37 -9.44 17.85
N ILE A 161 -26.58 -8.32 17.17
CA ILE A 161 -25.45 -7.57 16.59
C ILE A 161 -24.66 -6.91 17.72
N GLY A 162 -23.44 -7.39 17.93
CA GLY A 162 -22.52 -6.86 18.94
C GLY A 162 -21.64 -5.71 18.46
N GLY A 163 -21.45 -5.60 17.14
CA GLY A 163 -20.62 -4.56 16.55
C GLY A 163 -20.74 -4.48 15.04
N TYR A 164 -19.97 -3.57 14.46
CA TYR A 164 -19.87 -3.37 13.02
C TYR A 164 -18.43 -3.16 12.62
N GLU A 165 -18.05 -3.62 11.43
CA GLU A 165 -16.83 -3.21 10.78
C GLU A 165 -17.08 -2.02 9.85
N ALA A 166 -16.27 -0.97 9.95
CA ALA A 166 -16.35 0.24 9.16
C ALA A 166 -15.55 0.07 7.87
N LEU A 167 -16.23 0.02 6.76
CA LEU A 167 -15.67 -0.27 5.46
C LEU A 167 -15.85 0.93 4.53
N VAL A 168 -14.77 1.64 4.24
CA VAL A 168 -14.80 2.77 3.28
C VAL A 168 -15.02 2.28 1.86
N ARG A 169 -15.82 3.03 1.10
CA ARG A 169 -16.11 2.80 -0.31
C ARG A 169 -15.90 4.08 -1.09
N TRP A 170 -15.49 3.93 -2.33
CA TRP A 170 -15.34 5.04 -3.24
C TRP A 170 -16.07 4.74 -4.55
N THR A 171 -16.99 5.63 -4.91
CA THR A 171 -17.64 5.60 -6.22
C THR A 171 -17.15 6.79 -7.02
N HIS A 172 -16.29 6.53 -7.99
CA HIS A 172 -15.76 7.57 -8.86
C HIS A 172 -16.85 8.04 -9.84
N PRO A 173 -17.02 9.36 -10.07
CA PRO A 173 -18.10 9.89 -10.92
C PRO A 173 -18.14 9.31 -12.35
N GLU A 174 -16.98 9.05 -12.95
CA GLU A 174 -16.87 8.54 -14.32
C GLU A 174 -16.60 7.03 -14.40
N ARG A 175 -15.84 6.46 -13.43
CA ARG A 175 -15.44 5.04 -13.43
C ARG A 175 -16.42 4.13 -12.70
N GLY A 176 -17.35 4.69 -11.91
CA GLY A 176 -18.19 3.92 -11.02
C GLY A 176 -17.42 3.43 -9.77
N PRO A 177 -17.84 2.30 -9.16
CA PRO A 177 -17.22 1.78 -7.95
C PRO A 177 -15.74 1.45 -8.16
N VAL A 178 -14.86 2.01 -7.32
CA VAL A 178 -13.43 1.71 -7.28
C VAL A 178 -13.18 0.65 -6.22
N SER A 179 -12.39 -0.38 -6.56
CA SER A 179 -12.07 -1.46 -5.62
C SER A 179 -11.35 -0.91 -4.38
N PRO A 180 -11.76 -1.29 -3.15
CA PRO A 180 -11.03 -0.93 -1.94
C PRO A 180 -9.55 -1.31 -2.01
N ALA A 181 -9.22 -2.50 -2.52
CA ALA A 181 -7.83 -2.92 -2.70
C ALA A 181 -7.03 -1.95 -3.59
N GLU A 182 -7.65 -1.38 -4.65
CA GLU A 182 -6.99 -0.43 -5.56
C GLU A 182 -6.73 0.92 -4.88
N PHE A 183 -7.75 1.53 -4.28
CA PHE A 183 -7.57 2.89 -3.76
C PHE A 183 -6.94 2.96 -2.37
N ILE A 184 -7.07 1.91 -1.54
CA ILE A 184 -6.36 1.82 -0.26
C ILE A 184 -4.86 1.61 -0.49
N ALA A 185 -4.46 0.70 -1.41
CA ALA A 185 -3.06 0.55 -1.79
C ALA A 185 -2.47 1.87 -2.30
N LEU A 186 -3.20 2.59 -3.18
CA LEU A 186 -2.80 3.93 -3.63
C LEU A 186 -2.66 4.93 -2.47
N ALA A 187 -3.61 4.92 -1.53
CA ALA A 187 -3.57 5.81 -0.38
C ALA A 187 -2.38 5.52 0.55
N GLU A 188 -2.01 4.23 0.71
CA GLU A 188 -0.83 3.81 1.48
C GLU A 188 0.49 4.22 0.81
N GLU A 189 0.61 4.09 -0.51
CA GLU A 189 1.78 4.52 -1.25
C GLU A 189 1.95 6.05 -1.25
N THR A 190 0.83 6.73 -1.18
CA THR A 190 0.78 8.18 -1.17
C THR A 190 0.55 8.78 0.21
N SER A 191 0.60 9.62 0.85
CA SER A 191 0.23 10.03 2.21
C SER A 191 -1.28 10.18 2.43
N LEU A 192 -2.12 9.70 1.48
CA LEU A 192 -3.57 9.85 1.57
C LEU A 192 -4.23 8.86 2.53
N ILE A 193 -3.52 7.80 2.94
CA ILE A 193 -4.08 6.84 3.91
C ILE A 193 -4.39 7.49 5.27
N VAL A 194 -3.63 8.51 5.68
CA VAL A 194 -3.89 9.23 6.93
C VAL A 194 -5.21 10.01 6.84
N PRO A 195 -5.44 10.91 5.84
CA PRO A 195 -6.74 11.57 5.70
C PRO A 195 -7.91 10.62 5.40
N VAL A 196 -7.68 9.48 4.72
CA VAL A 196 -8.71 8.43 4.59
C VAL A 196 -9.09 7.87 5.96
N GLY A 197 -8.10 7.57 6.81
CA GLY A 197 -8.36 7.06 8.17
C GLY A 197 -9.09 8.07 9.05
N GLU A 198 -8.73 9.35 8.99
CA GLU A 198 -9.46 10.42 9.69
C GLU A 198 -10.94 10.50 9.23
N TYR A 199 -11.17 10.40 7.92
CA TYR A 199 -12.52 10.35 7.37
C TYR A 199 -13.31 9.14 7.91
N VAL A 200 -12.70 7.94 7.88
CA VAL A 200 -13.32 6.70 8.39
C VAL A 200 -13.66 6.85 9.87
N LEU A 201 -12.72 7.33 10.68
CA LEU A 201 -12.91 7.51 12.13
C LEU A 201 -14.07 8.48 12.43
N ASP A 202 -14.11 9.64 11.76
CA ASP A 202 -15.18 10.63 11.95
C ASP A 202 -16.55 10.05 11.58
N LYS A 203 -16.66 9.36 10.45
CA LYS A 203 -17.93 8.75 10.00
C LYS A 203 -18.33 7.56 10.88
N ALA A 204 -17.36 6.74 11.32
CA ALA A 204 -17.61 5.61 12.21
C ALA A 204 -18.13 6.07 13.58
N CYS A 205 -17.51 7.09 14.19
CA CYS A 205 -17.99 7.66 15.46
C CYS A 205 -19.42 8.22 15.34
N LYS A 206 -19.73 8.94 14.26
CA LYS A 206 -21.10 9.46 14.02
C LYS A 206 -22.11 8.32 13.83
N ALA A 207 -21.71 7.27 13.11
CA ALA A 207 -22.58 6.12 12.86
C ALA A 207 -22.93 5.40 14.18
N ILE A 208 -21.93 5.11 15.01
CA ILE A 208 -22.13 4.45 16.30
C ILE A 208 -22.90 5.34 17.28
N GLN A 209 -22.66 6.64 17.30
CA GLN A 209 -23.45 7.58 18.09
C GLN A 209 -24.97 7.47 17.73
N GLY A 210 -25.29 7.39 16.43
CA GLY A 210 -26.67 7.19 15.98
C GLY A 210 -27.28 5.87 16.48
N LEU A 211 -26.53 4.77 16.41
CA LEU A 211 -26.97 3.46 16.89
C LEU A 211 -27.14 3.42 18.42
N HIS A 212 -26.24 4.05 19.18
CA HIS A 212 -26.37 4.17 20.64
C HIS A 212 -27.61 4.98 21.04
N ALA A 213 -27.93 6.05 20.30
CA ALA A 213 -29.16 6.81 20.52
C ALA A 213 -30.43 5.97 20.29
N GLY A 214 -30.38 4.93 19.46
CA GLY A 214 -31.43 3.94 19.24
C GLY A 214 -31.58 2.90 20.35
N GLY A 215 -30.76 2.98 21.42
CA GLY A 215 -30.85 2.11 22.60
C GLY A 215 -30.03 0.81 22.53
N THR A 216 -29.22 0.63 21.47
CA THR A 216 -28.22 -0.42 21.37
C THR A 216 -26.83 0.14 21.70
N ALA A 217 -25.85 -0.71 22.01
CA ALA A 217 -24.49 -0.25 22.31
C ALA A 217 -23.44 -1.07 21.56
N PRO A 218 -23.53 -1.18 20.20
CA PRO A 218 -22.55 -1.90 19.43
C PRO A 218 -21.23 -1.14 19.38
N PHE A 219 -20.12 -1.89 19.19
CA PHE A 219 -18.83 -1.29 18.86
C PHE A 219 -18.69 -1.10 17.34
N VAL A 220 -17.73 -0.27 16.93
CA VAL A 220 -17.24 -0.20 15.55
C VAL A 220 -15.77 -0.58 15.50
N ALA A 221 -15.43 -1.47 14.57
CA ALA A 221 -14.06 -1.80 14.23
C ALA A 221 -13.59 -0.96 13.05
N ILE A 222 -12.39 -0.40 13.15
CA ILE A 222 -11.75 0.41 12.10
C ILE A 222 -10.42 -0.21 11.70
N ASN A 223 -10.20 -0.39 10.42
CA ASN A 223 -8.95 -0.86 9.86
C ASN A 223 -7.88 0.23 9.92
N VAL A 224 -6.70 -0.10 10.42
CA VAL A 224 -5.55 0.80 10.55
C VAL A 224 -4.34 0.21 9.85
N SER A 225 -3.81 0.93 8.87
CA SER A 225 -2.64 0.52 8.10
C SER A 225 -1.33 0.69 8.87
N ALA A 226 -0.27 0.00 8.41
CA ALA A 226 1.08 0.14 8.94
C ALA A 226 1.54 1.59 8.99
N ARG A 227 1.25 2.36 7.95
CA ARG A 227 1.65 3.76 7.86
C ARG A 227 0.95 4.64 8.88
N GLN A 228 -0.32 4.38 9.14
CA GLN A 228 -1.07 5.10 10.17
C GLN A 228 -0.59 4.75 11.57
N LEU A 229 -0.23 3.48 11.84
CA LEU A 229 0.35 3.06 13.12
C LEU A 229 1.69 3.76 13.42
N ALA A 230 2.45 4.12 12.39
CA ALA A 230 3.70 4.85 12.53
C ALA A 230 3.52 6.37 12.75
N GLU A 231 2.29 6.90 12.61
CA GLU A 231 2.01 8.32 12.82
C GLU A 231 1.84 8.64 14.30
N GLU A 232 2.60 9.61 14.80
CA GLU A 232 2.47 10.08 16.19
C GLU A 232 1.05 10.58 16.48
N GLY A 233 0.53 10.23 17.65
CA GLY A 233 -0.78 10.70 18.14
C GLY A 233 -1.99 10.07 17.45
N LEU A 234 -1.84 8.93 16.76
CA LEU A 234 -2.99 8.19 16.20
C LEU A 234 -4.01 7.87 17.29
N ILE A 235 -3.56 7.28 18.39
CA ILE A 235 -4.45 6.85 19.48
C ILE A 235 -5.09 8.05 20.17
N ASP A 236 -4.36 9.14 20.38
CA ASP A 236 -4.92 10.39 20.89
C ASP A 236 -6.06 10.92 20.01
N ARG A 237 -5.91 10.85 18.68
CA ARG A 237 -6.97 11.25 17.74
C ARG A 237 -8.20 10.36 17.88
N ILE A 238 -8.04 9.05 18.01
CA ILE A 238 -9.16 8.12 18.25
C ILE A 238 -9.86 8.46 19.56
N VAL A 239 -9.09 8.66 20.64
CA VAL A 239 -9.61 9.02 21.98
C VAL A 239 -10.41 10.33 21.93
N VAL A 240 -9.86 11.36 21.28
CA VAL A 240 -10.53 12.67 21.16
C VAL A 240 -11.83 12.55 20.37
N ARG A 241 -11.80 11.90 19.19
CA ARG A 241 -13.00 11.76 18.34
C ARG A 241 -14.11 10.94 19.00
N THR A 242 -13.74 9.84 19.67
CA THR A 242 -14.70 9.00 20.42
C THR A 242 -15.34 9.79 21.57
N ARG A 243 -14.54 10.52 22.32
CA ARG A 243 -15.01 11.38 23.42
C ARG A 243 -15.92 12.51 22.91
N ASP A 244 -15.51 13.19 21.83
CA ASP A 244 -16.28 14.31 21.27
C ASP A 244 -17.63 13.84 20.68
N ALA A 245 -17.72 12.57 20.26
CA ALA A 245 -18.98 11.92 19.91
C ALA A 245 -19.82 11.48 21.13
N GLY A 246 -19.34 11.69 22.35
CA GLY A 246 -20.03 11.25 23.57
C GLY A 246 -20.04 9.74 23.78
N LEU A 247 -19.13 9.02 23.16
CA LEU A 247 -19.04 7.56 23.21
C LEU A 247 -18.01 7.08 24.22
N PRO A 248 -18.20 5.91 24.87
CA PRO A 248 -17.15 5.26 25.63
C PRO A 248 -16.04 4.78 24.68
N GLN A 249 -14.78 4.78 25.12
CA GLN A 249 -13.64 4.37 24.28
C GLN A 249 -13.76 2.92 23.79
N SER A 250 -14.41 2.06 24.57
CA SER A 250 -14.72 0.67 24.20
C SER A 250 -15.68 0.51 23.01
N SER A 251 -16.30 1.62 22.56
CA SER A 251 -17.13 1.62 21.32
C SER A 251 -16.31 1.56 20.06
N VAL A 252 -14.99 1.79 20.12
CA VAL A 252 -14.09 1.68 18.96
C VAL A 252 -13.11 0.54 19.18
N LYS A 253 -12.92 -0.29 18.17
CA LYS A 253 -11.85 -1.30 18.08
C LYS A 253 -10.92 -0.95 16.93
N VAL A 254 -9.63 -1.17 17.12
CA VAL A 254 -8.61 -1.01 16.07
C VAL A 254 -8.32 -2.39 15.47
N GLU A 255 -8.40 -2.52 14.15
CA GLU A 255 -8.03 -3.73 13.43
C GLU A 255 -6.69 -3.53 12.71
N ILE A 256 -5.78 -4.48 12.88
CA ILE A 256 -4.43 -4.49 12.35
C ILE A 256 -4.24 -5.79 11.58
N THR A 257 -3.87 -5.72 10.29
CA THR A 257 -3.71 -6.91 9.45
C THR A 257 -2.49 -7.75 9.83
N GLU A 258 -2.57 -9.08 9.64
CA GLU A 258 -1.45 -10.02 9.87
C GLU A 258 -0.18 -9.65 9.09
N SER A 259 -0.33 -9.09 7.89
CA SER A 259 0.78 -8.83 6.95
C SER A 259 1.66 -7.62 7.30
N LEU A 260 1.47 -7.00 8.47
CA LEU A 260 2.29 -5.85 8.87
C LEU A 260 3.76 -6.24 9.07
N SER A 261 4.63 -5.76 8.19
CA SER A 261 6.09 -5.84 8.33
C SER A 261 6.65 -4.71 9.19
N LEU A 262 6.08 -4.51 10.39
CA LEU A 262 6.49 -3.44 11.31
C LEU A 262 7.37 -3.98 12.44
N ASP A 263 8.07 -3.07 13.10
CA ASP A 263 8.77 -3.34 14.34
C ASP A 263 7.78 -3.78 15.43
N TYR A 264 8.00 -4.99 15.98
CA TYR A 264 7.18 -5.53 17.08
C TYR A 264 7.10 -4.61 18.28
N GLY A 265 8.19 -3.89 18.58
CA GLY A 265 8.23 -2.95 19.70
C GLY A 265 7.26 -1.78 19.51
N MET A 266 7.19 -1.26 18.28
CA MET A 266 6.25 -0.19 17.92
C MET A 266 4.80 -0.69 18.04
N VAL A 267 4.47 -1.84 17.43
CA VAL A 267 3.10 -2.38 17.48
C VAL A 267 2.68 -2.71 18.92
N ALA A 268 3.56 -3.30 19.73
CA ALA A 268 3.30 -3.56 21.15
C ALA A 268 3.05 -2.27 21.91
N GLY A 269 3.79 -1.20 21.60
CA GLY A 269 3.59 0.14 22.18
C GLY A 269 2.21 0.70 21.87
N VAL A 270 1.78 0.62 20.60
CA VAL A 270 0.44 1.06 20.16
C VAL A 270 -0.66 0.24 20.82
N ILE A 271 -0.52 -1.08 20.92
CA ILE A 271 -1.50 -1.95 21.61
C ILE A 271 -1.60 -1.55 23.11
N ALA A 272 -0.47 -1.35 23.78
CA ALA A 272 -0.45 -0.94 25.17
C ALA A 272 -1.11 0.43 25.38
N GLU A 273 -0.90 1.38 24.46
CA GLU A 273 -1.55 2.70 24.50
C GLU A 273 -3.07 2.58 24.29
N CYS A 274 -3.52 1.77 23.31
CA CYS A 274 -4.94 1.44 23.13
C CYS A 274 -5.56 0.90 24.41
N HIS A 275 -4.94 -0.10 25.04
CA HIS A 275 -5.39 -0.70 26.29
C HIS A 275 -5.44 0.31 27.43
N GLY A 276 -4.46 1.23 27.53
CA GLY A 276 -4.43 2.31 28.51
C GLY A 276 -5.66 3.23 28.44
N HIS A 277 -6.26 3.35 27.27
CA HIS A 277 -7.49 4.10 27.01
C HIS A 277 -8.77 3.23 26.99
N GLY A 278 -8.67 1.91 27.13
CA GLY A 278 -9.81 0.99 27.05
C GLY A 278 -10.28 0.70 25.63
N ILE A 279 -9.44 0.98 24.63
CA ILE A 279 -9.66 0.63 23.22
C ILE A 279 -9.14 -0.80 23.01
N LYS A 280 -9.95 -1.65 22.41
CA LYS A 280 -9.56 -3.03 22.06
C LYS A 280 -8.88 -3.09 20.69
N VAL A 281 -7.94 -4.05 20.55
CA VAL A 281 -7.19 -4.26 19.31
C VAL A 281 -7.44 -5.66 18.77
N ALA A 282 -7.75 -5.76 17.49
CA ALA A 282 -7.95 -7.02 16.78
C ALA A 282 -6.83 -7.25 15.75
N MET A 283 -6.42 -8.52 15.63
CA MET A 283 -5.64 -8.98 14.48
C MET A 283 -6.59 -9.39 13.36
N ASP A 284 -6.40 -8.85 12.17
CA ASP A 284 -7.19 -9.15 10.98
C ASP A 284 -6.47 -10.11 10.02
N ASP A 285 -7.24 -10.81 9.17
CA ASP A 285 -6.78 -11.75 8.13
C ASP A 285 -5.94 -12.93 8.66
N PHE A 286 -6.15 -13.37 9.92
CA PHE A 286 -5.35 -14.44 10.50
C PHE A 286 -5.43 -15.74 9.71
N GLY A 287 -4.23 -16.24 9.35
CA GLY A 287 -4.03 -17.48 8.61
C GLY A 287 -3.81 -17.30 7.11
N THR A 288 -3.72 -16.07 6.62
CA THR A 288 -3.39 -15.79 5.22
C THR A 288 -1.89 -15.61 5.00
N GLY A 289 -1.12 -15.27 6.05
CA GLY A 289 0.31 -15.01 6.02
C GLY A 289 1.16 -16.10 6.68
N TYR A 290 2.47 -15.85 6.69
CA TYR A 290 3.46 -16.76 7.33
C TYR A 290 3.78 -16.38 8.78
N SER A 291 3.40 -15.20 9.24
CA SER A 291 3.88 -14.60 10.49
C SER A 291 2.83 -14.57 11.62
N GLY A 292 1.58 -14.92 11.35
CA GLY A 292 0.47 -14.77 12.30
C GLY A 292 0.69 -15.42 13.67
N MET A 293 1.30 -16.62 13.69
CA MET A 293 1.65 -17.30 14.93
C MET A 293 2.68 -16.54 15.76
N GLU A 294 3.67 -15.92 15.11
CA GLU A 294 4.69 -15.13 15.79
C GLU A 294 4.08 -13.83 16.34
N HIS A 295 3.15 -13.21 15.60
CA HIS A 295 2.41 -12.05 16.06
C HIS A 295 1.56 -12.37 17.30
N LEU A 296 0.81 -13.48 17.28
CA LEU A 296 0.02 -13.92 18.44
C LEU A 296 0.89 -14.26 19.66
N HIS A 297 2.11 -14.77 19.42
CA HIS A 297 3.03 -15.05 20.53
C HIS A 297 3.59 -13.77 21.17
N ARG A 298 3.78 -12.71 20.40
CA ARG A 298 4.48 -11.49 20.86
C ARG A 298 3.56 -10.33 21.23
N LEU A 299 2.35 -10.29 20.68
CA LEU A 299 1.45 -9.14 20.76
C LEU A 299 0.14 -9.54 21.45
N ALA A 300 -0.34 -8.69 22.36
CA ALA A 300 -1.51 -8.93 23.19
C ALA A 300 -2.80 -8.44 22.50
N PHE A 301 -3.23 -9.13 21.44
CA PHE A 301 -4.50 -8.82 20.79
C PHE A 301 -5.69 -9.25 21.66
N ASP A 302 -6.75 -8.44 21.67
CA ASP A 302 -8.03 -8.77 22.34
C ASP A 302 -8.91 -9.68 21.47
N THR A 303 -8.73 -9.61 20.16
CA THR A 303 -9.56 -10.34 19.20
C THR A 303 -8.69 -10.81 18.02
N VAL A 304 -9.01 -11.98 17.49
CA VAL A 304 -8.40 -12.52 16.26
C VAL A 304 -9.48 -12.83 15.26
N LYS A 305 -9.40 -12.24 14.06
CA LYS A 305 -10.32 -12.47 12.95
C LYS A 305 -9.74 -13.55 12.04
N VAL A 306 -10.40 -14.70 12.01
CA VAL A 306 -10.03 -15.84 11.16
C VAL A 306 -10.59 -15.64 9.77
N ASP A 307 -9.71 -15.65 8.77
CA ASP A 307 -10.05 -15.38 7.38
C ASP A 307 -11.15 -16.28 6.82
N GLN A 308 -11.96 -15.73 5.93
CA GLN A 308 -13.10 -16.38 5.29
C GLN A 308 -12.76 -17.71 4.58
N ALA A 309 -11.51 -17.91 4.15
CA ALA A 309 -11.10 -19.17 3.50
C ALA A 309 -11.29 -20.38 4.41
N TYR A 310 -11.14 -20.21 5.72
CA TYR A 310 -11.36 -21.26 6.70
C TYR A 310 -12.84 -21.56 6.89
N ALA A 311 -13.69 -20.52 6.93
CA ALA A 311 -15.14 -20.69 7.00
C ALA A 311 -15.71 -21.38 5.76
N ARG A 312 -15.33 -20.95 4.56
CA ARG A 312 -15.77 -21.54 3.30
C ARG A 312 -15.42 -23.02 3.17
N ASN A 313 -14.28 -23.41 3.69
CA ASN A 313 -13.76 -24.76 3.57
C ASN A 313 -14.09 -25.68 4.75
N MET A 314 -14.72 -25.20 5.84
CA MET A 314 -14.91 -25.98 7.07
C MET A 314 -15.65 -27.32 6.86
N HIS A 315 -16.57 -27.36 5.92
CA HIS A 315 -17.30 -28.60 5.57
C HIS A 315 -16.68 -29.40 4.42
N ALA A 316 -15.59 -28.92 3.81
CA ALA A 316 -14.97 -29.59 2.66
C ALA A 316 -14.28 -30.92 3.05
N SER A 317 -13.75 -30.98 4.27
CA SER A 317 -13.10 -32.19 4.77
C SER A 317 -12.98 -32.17 6.30
N PRO A 318 -12.84 -33.37 6.97
CA PRO A 318 -12.53 -33.43 8.38
C PRO A 318 -11.25 -32.71 8.78
N ARG A 319 -10.28 -32.60 7.84
CA ARG A 319 -9.02 -31.89 8.04
C ARG A 319 -9.24 -30.38 8.10
N ALA A 320 -10.07 -29.82 7.23
CA ALA A 320 -10.39 -28.39 7.23
C ALA A 320 -11.10 -28.00 8.53
N MET A 321 -12.06 -28.79 8.97
CA MET A 321 -12.74 -28.61 10.26
C MET A 321 -11.75 -28.69 11.43
N ALA A 322 -10.83 -29.67 11.42
CA ALA A 322 -9.83 -29.78 12.48
C ALA A 322 -8.90 -28.57 12.54
N ILE A 323 -8.53 -27.99 11.41
CA ILE A 323 -7.71 -26.75 11.36
C ILE A 323 -8.47 -25.62 12.03
N LEU A 324 -9.70 -25.33 11.61
CA LEU A 324 -10.51 -24.25 12.20
C LEU A 324 -10.69 -24.42 13.71
N ARG A 325 -11.03 -25.65 14.15
CA ARG A 325 -11.18 -25.97 15.58
C ARG A 325 -9.91 -25.66 16.37
N ASN A 326 -8.75 -26.08 15.87
CA ASN A 326 -7.48 -25.84 16.56
C ASN A 326 -7.08 -24.35 16.56
N MET A 327 -7.39 -23.61 15.50
CA MET A 327 -7.19 -22.15 15.48
C MET A 327 -8.04 -21.46 16.56
N VAL A 328 -9.33 -21.78 16.62
CA VAL A 328 -10.24 -21.24 17.64
C VAL A 328 -9.77 -21.58 19.05
N ALA A 329 -9.42 -22.85 19.31
CA ALA A 329 -8.92 -23.28 20.62
C ALA A 329 -7.64 -22.54 21.02
N MET A 330 -6.69 -22.42 20.10
CA MET A 330 -5.43 -21.70 20.34
C MET A 330 -5.66 -20.23 20.70
N VAL A 331 -6.55 -19.53 19.98
CA VAL A 331 -6.85 -18.13 20.27
C VAL A 331 -7.52 -17.98 21.64
N HIS A 332 -8.43 -18.90 21.99
CA HIS A 332 -9.03 -18.93 23.31
C HIS A 332 -8.00 -19.19 24.43
N ASP A 333 -7.05 -20.11 24.21
CA ASP A 333 -5.99 -20.41 25.18
C ASP A 333 -5.06 -19.18 25.42
N LEU A 334 -4.97 -18.28 24.42
CA LEU A 334 -4.27 -16.99 24.54
C LEU A 334 -5.12 -15.91 25.23
N GLY A 335 -6.38 -16.18 25.55
CA GLY A 335 -7.29 -15.25 26.21
C GLY A 335 -7.92 -14.22 25.30
N ALA A 336 -7.87 -14.40 23.97
CA ALA A 336 -8.46 -13.51 22.99
C ALA A 336 -9.81 -14.03 22.48
N ASP A 337 -10.69 -13.10 22.09
CA ASP A 337 -11.96 -13.40 21.41
C ASP A 337 -11.68 -13.82 19.94
N VAL A 338 -12.53 -14.72 19.40
CA VAL A 338 -12.46 -15.10 17.98
C VAL A 338 -13.60 -14.47 17.21
N VAL A 339 -13.28 -13.90 16.05
CA VAL A 339 -14.21 -13.59 14.97
C VAL A 339 -13.94 -14.57 13.83
N VAL A 340 -14.97 -15.21 13.27
CA VAL A 340 -14.84 -16.00 12.03
C VAL A 340 -15.58 -15.28 10.92
N GLU A 341 -14.85 -15.02 9.84
CA GLU A 341 -15.36 -14.29 8.68
C GLU A 341 -15.93 -15.21 7.60
N GLY A 342 -16.71 -14.63 6.67
CA GLY A 342 -17.22 -15.34 5.50
C GLY A 342 -18.32 -16.35 5.79
N ILE A 343 -19.13 -16.11 6.82
CA ILE A 343 -20.30 -16.95 7.15
C ILE A 343 -21.44 -16.65 6.17
N GLU A 344 -21.81 -17.66 5.38
CA GLU A 344 -22.83 -17.56 4.34
C GLU A 344 -24.02 -18.50 4.60
N GLU A 345 -23.86 -19.51 5.47
CA GLU A 345 -24.87 -20.55 5.73
C GLU A 345 -25.07 -20.78 7.23
N GLU A 346 -26.33 -21.09 7.65
CA GLU A 346 -26.68 -21.40 9.04
C GLU A 346 -25.86 -22.57 9.61
N ARG A 347 -25.61 -23.61 8.82
CA ARG A 347 -24.79 -24.74 9.27
C ARG A 347 -23.37 -24.37 9.66
N GLN A 348 -22.82 -23.29 9.07
CA GLN A 348 -21.52 -22.76 9.49
C GLN A 348 -21.65 -22.06 10.85
N LEU A 349 -22.71 -21.30 11.05
CA LEU A 349 -22.98 -20.62 12.32
C LEU A 349 -23.21 -21.62 13.46
N ASP A 350 -23.86 -22.78 13.19
CA ASP A 350 -24.01 -23.84 14.18
C ASP A 350 -22.67 -24.39 14.68
N VAL A 351 -21.73 -24.61 13.74
CA VAL A 351 -20.36 -25.02 14.11
C VAL A 351 -19.68 -23.96 14.98
N LEU A 352 -19.85 -22.67 14.67
CA LEU A 352 -19.26 -21.61 15.49
C LEU A 352 -19.82 -21.57 16.91
N ARG A 353 -21.12 -21.87 17.09
CA ARG A 353 -21.76 -22.02 18.41
C ARG A 353 -21.11 -23.15 19.20
N GLU A 354 -20.92 -24.31 18.56
CA GLU A 354 -20.27 -25.48 19.19
C GLU A 354 -18.80 -25.22 19.56
N LEU A 355 -18.07 -24.42 18.74
CA LEU A 355 -16.68 -24.09 19.01
C LEU A 355 -16.51 -22.92 20.02
N GLY A 356 -17.60 -22.33 20.49
CA GLY A 356 -17.56 -21.20 21.42
C GLY A 356 -17.05 -19.88 20.82
N VAL A 357 -17.14 -19.71 19.50
CA VAL A 357 -16.71 -18.48 18.82
C VAL A 357 -17.51 -17.29 19.31
N ARG A 358 -16.84 -16.17 19.61
CA ARG A 358 -17.48 -14.98 20.16
C ARG A 358 -18.27 -14.20 19.12
N TYR A 359 -17.68 -13.96 17.92
CA TYR A 359 -18.30 -13.19 16.88
C TYR A 359 -18.25 -13.92 15.54
N ALA A 360 -19.26 -13.69 14.71
CA ALA A 360 -19.34 -14.15 13.34
C ALA A 360 -19.60 -12.97 12.40
N GLN A 361 -19.00 -12.99 11.21
CA GLN A 361 -19.20 -12.01 10.18
C GLN A 361 -19.37 -12.68 8.83
N GLY A 362 -20.29 -12.19 8.00
CA GLY A 362 -20.52 -12.74 6.66
C GLY A 362 -21.87 -12.37 6.10
N TYR A 363 -22.13 -12.79 4.87
CA TYR A 363 -23.35 -12.40 4.15
C TYR A 363 -24.63 -13.03 4.70
N LEU A 364 -24.52 -14.09 5.47
CA LEU A 364 -25.66 -14.63 6.24
C LEU A 364 -26.16 -13.60 7.26
N ILE A 365 -25.26 -12.88 7.92
CA ILE A 365 -25.55 -11.91 8.97
C ILE A 365 -25.95 -10.57 8.35
N GLY A 366 -25.15 -10.11 7.37
CA GLY A 366 -25.43 -8.89 6.62
C GLY A 366 -24.28 -8.50 5.71
N LYS A 367 -24.64 -7.85 4.60
CA LYS A 367 -23.65 -7.24 3.71
C LYS A 367 -23.29 -5.85 4.22
N PRO A 368 -22.12 -5.30 3.83
CA PRO A 368 -21.78 -3.91 4.11
C PRO A 368 -22.85 -2.96 3.55
N GLN A 369 -23.52 -2.19 4.41
CA GLN A 369 -24.59 -1.26 4.05
C GLN A 369 -24.37 0.13 4.64
N PRO A 370 -24.95 1.20 4.06
CA PRO A 370 -24.94 2.53 4.65
C PRO A 370 -25.60 2.54 6.03
N LEU A 371 -25.25 3.51 6.87
CA LEU A 371 -25.82 3.67 8.20
C LEU A 371 -27.36 3.72 8.21
N SER A 372 -27.97 4.36 7.19
CA SER A 372 -29.42 4.49 7.06
C SER A 372 -30.18 3.17 7.10
N GLU A 373 -29.55 2.09 6.61
CA GLU A 373 -30.15 0.76 6.62
C GLU A 373 -30.13 0.08 7.99
N TRP A 374 -29.27 0.55 8.90
CA TRP A 374 -29.13 0.01 10.26
C TRP A 374 -29.90 0.80 11.32
N LEU A 375 -30.42 1.99 10.97
CA LEU A 375 -31.23 2.83 11.85
C LEU A 375 -32.74 2.62 11.64
N SER A 376 -33.14 1.83 10.65
CA SER A 376 -34.52 1.46 10.35
C SER A 376 -34.86 0.18 11.11
#